data_f5de66b2c94a422bbc982c04e730a9a9
#
_entry.id   f5de66b2c94a422bbc982c04e730a9a9
#
_cell.length_a   1.000
_cell.length_b   1.000
_cell.length_c   1.000
_cell.angle_alpha   90.00
_cell.angle_beta   90.00
_cell.angle_gamma   90.00
#
_symmetry.space_group_name_H-M   'P 1'
#
loop_
_entity.id
_entity.type
_entity.pdbx_description
1 polymer ?
#
loop_
_entity_poly.entity_id
_entity_poly.type
_entity_poly.pdbx_seq_one_letter_code
_entity_poly.pdbx_strand_id
1 'polypeptide(L)'
;MNNLKNKNIFNNFDFLRTNLTIKNILSYFGKRIIDLFTHMPLSINENILVEEIKPNHFEKIISCDLLIIKYEKKYSKNAPFKILCENKKKQIIELIFFNMNEFQIKNYIKLEKRYRISGKLVYVKNKLQIIHPTGVLNEKDFFYFDKFEPQYDLSRKKINKKIFRKIVKNHLDIFESFNFPEEWILKKFRKKNWNSFKDSLLHLHNPNSLCELKLLERKSSKTCI
;
A
#
# COMPACT_ATOMS: atom_id res chain seq x y z
N MET A 1 21.13 19.36 -4.58
CA MET A 1 19.99 19.31 -5.55
C MET A 1 20.39 18.95 -7.00
N ASN A 2 21.53 18.32 -7.28
CA ASN A 2 22.08 18.25 -8.65
C ASN A 2 22.27 16.84 -9.24
N ASN A 3 21.52 15.81 -8.80
CA ASN A 3 21.73 14.44 -9.32
C ASN A 3 20.50 13.82 -10.02
N LEU A 4 19.44 14.59 -10.30
CA LEU A 4 18.23 14.06 -10.96
C LEU A 4 18.29 14.15 -12.50
N LYS A 5 19.16 14.97 -13.08
CA LYS A 5 19.18 15.26 -14.53
C LYS A 5 19.61 14.09 -15.44
N ASN A 6 20.19 13.01 -14.90
CA ASN A 6 20.65 11.86 -15.69
C ASN A 6 19.94 10.53 -15.36
N LYS A 7 18.81 10.56 -14.66
CA LYS A 7 18.07 9.35 -14.35
C LYS A 7 17.13 8.99 -15.49
N ASN A 8 17.52 8.01 -16.29
CA ASN A 8 16.69 7.46 -17.35
C ASN A 8 16.05 6.18 -16.84
N ILE A 9 14.75 5.98 -17.12
CA ILE A 9 14.00 4.78 -16.73
C ILE A 9 14.53 3.50 -17.39
N PHE A 10 15.28 3.59 -18.47
CA PHE A 10 15.95 2.46 -19.11
C PHE A 10 17.32 2.14 -18.51
N ASN A 11 17.83 2.96 -17.58
CA ASN A 11 19.08 2.67 -16.91
C ASN A 11 18.92 1.51 -15.91
N ASN A 12 20.00 0.78 -15.70
CA ASN A 12 20.05 -0.30 -14.71
C ASN A 12 19.89 0.27 -13.29
N PHE A 13 19.34 -0.55 -12.39
CA PHE A 13 19.20 -0.19 -10.96
C PHE A 13 20.55 0.02 -10.24
N ASP A 14 21.68 -0.38 -10.83
CA ASP A 14 22.99 -0.30 -10.21
C ASP A 14 23.41 1.12 -9.85
N PHE A 15 22.90 2.14 -10.57
CA PHE A 15 23.16 3.54 -10.24
C PHE A 15 22.31 4.06 -9.07
N LEU A 16 21.27 3.34 -8.66
CA LEU A 16 20.48 3.70 -7.49
C LEU A 16 21.29 3.42 -6.23
N ARG A 17 21.53 4.44 -5.41
CA ARG A 17 22.12 4.29 -4.08
C ARG A 17 21.10 3.66 -3.11
N THR A 18 20.81 2.37 -3.31
CA THR A 18 19.90 1.60 -2.47
C THR A 18 20.67 0.51 -1.75
N ASN A 19 20.07 0.02 -0.64
CA ASN A 19 20.65 -1.10 0.09
C ASN A 19 20.58 -2.40 -0.75
N LEU A 20 21.42 -3.38 -0.39
CA LEU A 20 21.51 -4.67 -1.09
C LEU A 20 20.16 -5.41 -1.16
N THR A 21 19.35 -5.31 -0.10
CA THR A 21 18.01 -5.93 -0.06
C THR A 21 17.10 -5.39 -1.14
N ILE A 22 17.08 -4.07 -1.36
CA ILE A 22 16.27 -3.44 -2.40
C ILE A 22 16.80 -3.85 -3.78
N LYS A 23 18.11 -3.84 -4.00
CA LYS A 23 18.71 -4.29 -5.26
C LYS A 23 18.35 -5.74 -5.59
N ASN A 24 18.41 -6.62 -4.61
CA ASN A 24 18.00 -8.02 -4.77
C ASN A 24 16.52 -8.16 -5.13
N ILE A 25 15.63 -7.36 -4.50
CA ILE A 25 14.21 -7.36 -4.86
C ILE A 25 14.02 -6.89 -6.29
N LEU A 26 14.66 -5.79 -6.68
CA LEU A 26 14.55 -5.22 -8.02
C LEU A 26 15.03 -6.18 -9.11
N SER A 27 16.08 -6.94 -8.86
CA SER A 27 16.62 -7.92 -9.84
C SER A 27 15.63 -9.02 -10.22
N TYR A 28 14.60 -9.30 -9.40
CA TYR A 28 13.54 -10.25 -9.74
C TYR A 28 12.57 -9.73 -10.82
N PHE A 29 12.49 -8.42 -11.02
CA PHE A 29 11.56 -7.80 -11.98
C PHE A 29 12.24 -7.44 -13.30
N GLY A 30 13.57 -7.30 -13.28
CA GLY A 30 14.38 -6.89 -14.41
C GLY A 30 15.61 -6.14 -13.92
N LYS A 31 16.32 -5.49 -14.83
CA LYS A 31 17.52 -4.70 -14.50
C LYS A 31 17.29 -3.19 -14.57
N ARG A 32 16.17 -2.75 -15.13
CA ARG A 32 15.89 -1.34 -15.43
C ARG A 32 14.71 -0.83 -14.61
N ILE A 33 14.66 0.47 -14.40
CA ILE A 33 13.54 1.10 -13.67
C ILE A 33 12.20 0.83 -14.37
N ILE A 34 12.14 0.86 -15.70
CA ILE A 34 10.92 0.57 -16.45
C ILE A 34 10.38 -0.83 -16.15
N ASP A 35 11.26 -1.81 -15.93
CA ASP A 35 10.86 -3.20 -15.67
C ASP A 35 10.07 -3.33 -14.36
N LEU A 36 10.27 -2.40 -13.40
CA LEU A 36 9.47 -2.31 -12.18
C LEU A 36 8.02 -1.91 -12.48
N PHE A 37 7.81 -0.94 -13.39
CA PHE A 37 6.49 -0.43 -13.71
C PHE A 37 5.75 -1.32 -14.72
N THR A 38 6.43 -2.16 -15.47
CA THR A 38 5.78 -3.17 -16.33
C THR A 38 5.22 -4.36 -15.52
N HIS A 39 5.60 -4.50 -14.23
CA HIS A 39 4.97 -5.45 -13.33
C HIS A 39 3.64 -4.89 -12.82
N MET A 40 2.58 -5.12 -13.56
CA MET A 40 1.27 -4.53 -13.33
C MET A 40 0.60 -5.07 -12.05
N PRO A 41 -0.16 -4.26 -11.31
CA PRO A 41 -0.98 -4.74 -10.21
C PRO A 41 -2.15 -5.60 -10.74
N LEU A 42 -2.55 -6.61 -9.97
CA LEU A 42 -3.68 -7.48 -10.28
C LEU A 42 -5.03 -6.84 -9.94
N SER A 43 -5.06 -6.05 -8.88
CA SER A 43 -6.27 -5.40 -8.38
C SER A 43 -5.89 -4.17 -7.56
N ILE A 44 -6.88 -3.43 -7.14
CA ILE A 44 -6.70 -2.29 -6.25
C ILE A 44 -7.70 -2.40 -5.10
N ASN A 45 -7.20 -2.22 -3.89
CA ASN A 45 -8.03 -2.16 -2.70
C ASN A 45 -8.32 -0.70 -2.35
N GLU A 46 -9.55 -0.41 -1.99
CA GLU A 46 -9.88 0.87 -1.38
C GLU A 46 -9.64 0.81 0.13
N ASN A 47 -8.81 1.71 0.63
CA ASN A 47 -8.57 1.92 2.05
C ASN A 47 -9.40 3.08 2.56
N ILE A 48 -10.42 2.80 3.35
CA ILE A 48 -11.30 3.83 3.91
C ILE A 48 -10.62 4.41 5.16
N LEU A 49 -10.11 5.65 5.06
CA LEU A 49 -9.59 6.35 6.23
C LEU A 49 -10.76 6.97 7.02
N VAL A 50 -10.87 6.58 8.28
CA VAL A 50 -11.98 6.95 9.16
C VAL A 50 -11.43 7.72 10.37
N GLU A 51 -11.93 8.92 10.60
CA GLU A 51 -11.62 9.68 11.81
C GLU A 51 -12.62 9.39 12.95
N GLU A 52 -13.89 9.15 12.59
CA GLU A 52 -14.96 8.78 13.49
C GLU A 52 -15.59 7.47 13.06
N ILE A 53 -15.63 6.51 13.96
CA ILE A 53 -16.23 5.21 13.70
C ILE A 53 -17.75 5.30 13.87
N LYS A 54 -18.49 4.89 12.84
CA LYS A 54 -19.95 4.84 12.78
C LYS A 54 -20.42 3.42 12.44
N PRO A 55 -21.69 3.06 12.72
CA PRO A 55 -22.20 1.73 12.45
C PRO A 55 -22.06 1.26 11.00
N ASN A 56 -22.08 2.17 10.04
CA ASN A 56 -21.88 1.85 8.61
C ASN A 56 -20.44 1.38 8.26
N HIS A 57 -19.50 1.48 9.21
CA HIS A 57 -18.12 0.99 9.06
C HIS A 57 -17.95 -0.44 9.59
N PHE A 58 -18.93 -0.99 10.31
CA PHE A 58 -18.82 -2.33 10.85
C PHE A 58 -18.72 -3.37 9.73
N GLU A 59 -17.96 -4.43 9.99
CA GLU A 59 -17.64 -5.52 9.06
C GLU A 59 -16.82 -5.10 7.82
N LYS A 60 -16.41 -3.83 7.73
CA LYS A 60 -15.56 -3.31 6.64
C LYS A 60 -14.10 -3.20 7.05
N ILE A 61 -13.22 -3.24 6.06
CA ILE A 61 -11.81 -2.92 6.24
C ILE A 61 -11.69 -1.40 6.27
N ILE A 62 -11.24 -0.88 7.40
CA ILE A 62 -11.00 0.55 7.60
C ILE A 62 -9.57 0.81 8.01
N SER A 63 -9.15 2.05 7.87
CA SER A 63 -7.91 2.59 8.45
C SER A 63 -8.26 3.73 9.39
N CYS A 64 -7.65 3.75 10.55
CA CYS A 64 -7.89 4.77 11.56
C CYS A 64 -6.59 5.15 12.26
N ASP A 65 -6.43 6.45 12.54
CA ASP A 65 -5.30 6.96 13.31
C ASP A 65 -5.58 6.78 14.79
N LEU A 66 -4.82 5.89 15.43
CA LEU A 66 -5.02 5.45 16.81
C LEU A 66 -3.81 5.79 17.67
N LEU A 67 -4.08 6.37 18.83
CA LEU A 67 -3.14 6.53 19.93
C LEU A 67 -3.15 5.24 20.77
N ILE A 68 -1.99 4.68 21.02
CA ILE A 68 -1.86 3.47 21.85
C ILE A 68 -1.88 3.87 23.32
N ILE A 69 -2.92 3.44 24.05
CA ILE A 69 -3.11 3.79 25.46
C ILE A 69 -2.48 2.75 26.39
N LYS A 70 -2.83 1.47 26.18
CA LYS A 70 -2.50 0.42 27.15
C LYS A 70 -2.40 -0.95 26.49
N TYR A 71 -1.46 -1.76 26.98
CA TYR A 71 -1.46 -3.21 26.73
C TYR A 71 -2.28 -3.92 27.81
N GLU A 72 -3.21 -4.78 27.42
CA GLU A 72 -3.93 -5.63 28.36
C GLU A 72 -3.12 -6.87 28.72
N LYS A 73 -3.11 -7.27 29.99
CA LYS A 73 -2.50 -8.51 30.42
C LYS A 73 -3.30 -9.71 29.88
N LYS A 74 -2.61 -10.73 29.40
CA LYS A 74 -3.25 -11.99 29.05
C LYS A 74 -3.71 -12.71 30.32
N TYR A 75 -4.95 -13.17 30.33
CA TYR A 75 -5.49 -13.96 31.44
C TYR A 75 -5.00 -15.41 31.42
N SER A 76 -4.59 -15.92 30.27
CA SER A 76 -4.03 -17.26 30.09
C SER A 76 -3.02 -17.26 28.93
N LYS A 77 -2.23 -18.33 28.85
CA LYS A 77 -1.22 -18.50 27.80
C LYS A 77 -1.84 -18.46 26.39
N ASN A 78 -3.06 -18.97 26.24
CA ASN A 78 -3.76 -19.03 24.94
C ASN A 78 -4.68 -17.82 24.69
N ALA A 79 -4.81 -16.89 25.65
CA ALA A 79 -5.62 -15.70 25.46
C ALA A 79 -4.99 -14.78 24.38
N PRO A 80 -5.81 -14.09 23.59
CA PRO A 80 -5.30 -13.11 22.63
C PRO A 80 -4.63 -11.96 23.35
N PHE A 81 -3.58 -11.43 22.77
CA PHE A 81 -2.99 -10.19 23.24
C PHE A 81 -3.82 -9.01 22.74
N LYS A 82 -4.16 -8.10 23.64
CA LYS A 82 -5.01 -6.95 23.34
C LYS A 82 -4.28 -5.65 23.63
N ILE A 83 -4.56 -4.67 22.78
CA ILE A 83 -4.07 -3.30 22.94
C ILE A 83 -5.27 -2.36 22.91
N LEU A 84 -5.41 -1.51 23.93
CA LEU A 84 -6.39 -0.44 23.95
C LEU A 84 -5.83 0.78 23.24
N CYS A 85 -6.62 1.31 22.33
CA CYS A 85 -6.28 2.47 21.52
C CYS A 85 -7.43 3.47 21.53
N GLU A 86 -7.11 4.71 21.23
CA GLU A 86 -8.07 5.80 21.13
C GLU A 86 -7.89 6.54 19.80
N ASN A 87 -8.98 6.83 19.10
CA ASN A 87 -8.94 7.69 17.92
C ASN A 87 -9.03 9.20 18.29
N LYS A 88 -8.97 10.07 17.29
CA LYS A 88 -9.09 11.54 17.48
C LYS A 88 -10.43 11.98 18.11
N LYS A 89 -11.49 11.17 17.97
CA LYS A 89 -12.84 11.40 18.50
C LYS A 89 -13.07 10.73 19.85
N LYS A 90 -11.99 10.32 20.54
CA LYS A 90 -12.04 9.69 21.87
C LYS A 90 -12.78 8.34 21.91
N GLN A 91 -12.97 7.69 20.77
CA GLN A 91 -13.54 6.35 20.74
C GLN A 91 -12.45 5.33 21.04
N ILE A 92 -12.79 4.35 21.92
CA ILE A 92 -11.86 3.29 22.32
C ILE A 92 -11.98 2.11 21.38
N ILE A 93 -10.86 1.64 20.85
CA ILE A 93 -10.75 0.52 19.94
C ILE A 93 -9.78 -0.51 20.53
N GLU A 94 -10.19 -1.77 20.59
CA GLU A 94 -9.34 -2.89 20.98
C GLU A 94 -8.67 -3.48 19.73
N LEU A 95 -7.33 -3.53 19.70
CA LEU A 95 -6.62 -4.35 18.72
C LEU A 95 -6.40 -5.73 19.32
N ILE A 96 -6.76 -6.77 18.58
CA ILE A 96 -6.72 -8.15 19.05
C ILE A 96 -5.76 -8.98 18.21
N PHE A 97 -4.81 -9.64 18.87
CA PHE A 97 -3.79 -10.48 18.24
C PHE A 97 -3.86 -11.89 18.81
N PHE A 98 -4.28 -12.86 18.00
CA PHE A 98 -4.26 -14.27 18.34
C PHE A 98 -2.91 -14.89 17.96
N ASN A 99 -2.42 -15.83 18.76
CA ASN A 99 -1.24 -16.66 18.46
C ASN A 99 0.01 -15.85 18.02
N MET A 100 0.14 -14.60 18.49
CA MET A 100 1.29 -13.76 18.21
C MET A 100 2.15 -13.56 19.48
N ASN A 101 3.44 -13.41 19.26
CA ASN A 101 4.38 -13.13 20.34
C ASN A 101 4.18 -11.69 20.85
N GLU A 102 3.81 -11.58 22.13
CA GLU A 102 3.56 -10.30 22.79
C GLU A 102 4.80 -9.38 22.76
N PHE A 103 5.98 -9.92 22.93
CA PHE A 103 7.23 -9.15 22.89
C PHE A 103 7.46 -8.51 21.52
N GLN A 104 7.21 -9.25 20.45
CA GLN A 104 7.33 -8.73 19.08
C GLN A 104 6.32 -7.61 18.82
N ILE A 105 5.06 -7.78 19.27
CA ILE A 105 4.04 -6.75 19.12
C ILE A 105 4.41 -5.49 19.88
N LYS A 106 4.84 -5.60 21.14
CA LYS A 106 5.28 -4.48 21.97
C LYS A 106 6.51 -3.76 21.41
N ASN A 107 7.39 -4.48 20.71
CA ASN A 107 8.53 -3.87 20.04
C ASN A 107 8.11 -3.07 18.80
N TYR A 108 7.06 -3.48 18.11
CA TYR A 108 6.58 -2.84 16.88
C TYR A 108 5.57 -1.73 17.16
N ILE A 109 4.63 -1.92 18.10
CA ILE A 109 3.59 -0.96 18.47
C ILE A 109 3.92 -0.46 19.88
N LYS A 110 4.36 0.80 20.02
CA LYS A 110 4.78 1.39 21.31
C LYS A 110 3.65 2.17 21.96
N LEU A 111 3.62 2.19 23.30
CA LEU A 111 2.70 3.03 24.08
C LEU A 111 2.90 4.52 23.75
N GLU A 112 1.86 5.29 23.96
CA GLU A 112 1.83 6.76 23.82
C GLU A 112 2.23 7.27 22.41
N LYS A 113 2.23 6.36 21.42
CA LYS A 113 2.51 6.70 20.02
C LYS A 113 1.26 6.53 19.16
N ARG A 114 1.19 7.32 18.11
CA ARG A 114 0.14 7.25 17.09
C ARG A 114 0.55 6.34 15.95
N TYR A 115 -0.40 5.54 15.51
CA TYR A 115 -0.24 4.66 14.35
C TYR A 115 -1.49 4.74 13.50
N ARG A 116 -1.32 4.67 12.18
CA ARG A 116 -2.41 4.38 11.26
C ARG A 116 -2.58 2.89 11.17
N ILE A 117 -3.71 2.40 11.65
CA ILE A 117 -4.00 0.97 11.76
C ILE A 117 -5.12 0.63 10.81
N SER A 118 -4.86 -0.34 9.95
CA SER A 118 -5.81 -0.86 8.97
C SER A 118 -6.26 -2.26 9.36
N GLY A 119 -7.53 -2.55 9.22
CA GLY A 119 -8.07 -3.88 9.47
C GLY A 119 -9.59 -3.93 9.44
N LYS A 120 -10.12 -5.13 9.54
CA LYS A 120 -11.57 -5.34 9.60
C LYS A 120 -12.09 -4.88 10.96
N LEU A 121 -12.99 -3.91 10.94
CA LEU A 121 -13.66 -3.42 12.15
C LEU A 121 -14.85 -4.30 12.48
N VAL A 122 -14.90 -4.79 13.71
CA VAL A 122 -16.04 -5.53 14.25
C VAL A 122 -16.56 -4.87 15.51
N TYR A 123 -17.86 -5.02 15.76
CA TYR A 123 -18.50 -4.55 16.98
C TYR A 123 -19.03 -5.73 17.76
N VAL A 124 -18.38 -6.08 18.87
CA VAL A 124 -18.70 -7.27 19.67
C VAL A 124 -18.78 -6.90 21.14
N LYS A 125 -19.87 -7.30 21.82
CA LYS A 125 -20.08 -7.05 23.25
C LYS A 125 -19.87 -5.58 23.63
N ASN A 126 -20.46 -4.67 22.87
CA ASN A 126 -20.37 -3.23 23.03
C ASN A 126 -18.95 -2.65 22.93
N LYS A 127 -18.05 -3.33 22.22
CA LYS A 127 -16.67 -2.91 22.00
C LYS A 127 -16.33 -2.87 20.53
N LEU A 128 -15.63 -1.82 20.12
CA LEU A 128 -15.04 -1.69 18.80
C LEU A 128 -13.72 -2.47 18.79
N GLN A 129 -13.57 -3.38 17.83
CA GLN A 129 -12.40 -4.25 17.76
C GLN A 129 -11.86 -4.33 16.34
N ILE A 130 -10.52 -4.36 16.22
CA ILE A 130 -9.83 -4.71 14.98
C ILE A 130 -9.04 -5.99 15.25
N ILE A 131 -9.43 -7.06 14.59
CA ILE A 131 -8.82 -8.38 14.76
C ILE A 131 -7.73 -8.56 13.71
N HIS A 132 -6.53 -8.91 14.15
CA HIS A 132 -5.35 -9.08 13.27
C HIS A 132 -5.19 -7.92 12.28
N PRO A 133 -4.79 -6.71 12.75
CA PRO A 133 -4.58 -5.58 11.87
C PRO A 133 -3.75 -5.96 10.63
N THR A 134 -4.26 -5.65 9.44
CA THR A 134 -3.60 -5.94 8.17
C THR A 134 -2.49 -4.94 7.87
N GLY A 135 -2.59 -3.73 8.42
CA GLY A 135 -1.63 -2.64 8.27
C GLY A 135 -1.38 -1.90 9.57
N VAL A 136 -0.13 -1.60 9.86
CA VAL A 136 0.29 -0.72 10.94
C VAL A 136 1.37 0.19 10.38
N LEU A 137 1.10 1.49 10.33
CA LEU A 137 2.04 2.51 9.88
C LEU A 137 2.31 3.47 11.05
N ASN A 138 3.56 3.78 11.30
CA ASN A 138 3.93 4.86 12.21
C ASN A 138 3.74 6.23 11.51
N GLU A 139 3.77 7.33 12.25
CA GLU A 139 3.54 8.68 11.69
C GLU A 139 4.52 9.03 10.54
N LYS A 140 5.75 8.56 10.60
CA LYS A 140 6.76 8.81 9.56
C LYS A 140 6.43 8.12 8.24
N ASP A 141 5.65 7.06 8.31
CA ASP A 141 5.27 6.25 7.16
C ASP A 141 3.84 6.57 6.64
N PHE A 142 3.13 7.55 7.21
CA PHE A 142 1.78 7.95 6.76
C PHE A 142 1.74 8.38 5.30
N PHE A 143 2.84 8.89 4.77
CA PHE A 143 3.00 9.20 3.35
C PHE A 143 2.79 7.95 2.45
N TYR A 144 3.07 6.74 2.96
CA TYR A 144 2.87 5.49 2.23
C TYR A 144 1.45 4.94 2.32
N PHE A 145 0.55 5.65 2.98
CA PHE A 145 -0.87 5.30 2.98
C PHE A 145 -1.51 5.83 1.70
N ASP A 146 -2.09 4.93 0.93
CA ASP A 146 -2.84 5.27 -0.28
C ASP A 146 -4.31 4.90 -0.08
N LYS A 147 -5.21 5.81 -0.46
CA LYS A 147 -6.66 5.53 -0.46
C LYS A 147 -6.95 4.35 -1.39
N PHE A 148 -6.30 4.32 -2.53
CA PHE A 148 -6.39 3.23 -3.50
C PHE A 148 -5.05 2.52 -3.57
N GLU A 149 -5.00 1.31 -3.05
CA GLU A 149 -3.77 0.55 -2.89
C GLU A 149 -3.63 -0.53 -3.96
N PRO A 150 -2.68 -0.41 -4.90
CA PRO A 150 -2.42 -1.43 -5.89
C PRO A 150 -1.91 -2.73 -5.24
N GLN A 151 -2.50 -3.85 -5.64
CA GLN A 151 -2.15 -5.19 -5.16
C GLN A 151 -1.36 -5.94 -6.22
N TYR A 152 -0.16 -6.41 -5.85
CA TYR A 152 0.75 -7.11 -6.77
C TYR A 152 0.80 -8.61 -6.45
N ASP A 153 0.90 -9.45 -7.49
CA ASP A 153 1.21 -10.86 -7.29
C ASP A 153 2.72 -11.05 -7.10
N LEU A 154 3.10 -11.23 -5.84
CA LEU A 154 4.49 -11.46 -5.44
C LEU A 154 4.68 -12.84 -4.77
N SER A 155 3.65 -13.67 -4.80
CA SER A 155 3.61 -14.97 -4.10
C SER A 155 4.76 -15.88 -4.52
N ARG A 156 5.03 -15.97 -5.82
CA ARG A 156 6.11 -16.80 -6.39
C ARG A 156 7.52 -16.32 -6.03
N LYS A 157 7.66 -15.03 -5.69
CA LYS A 157 8.97 -14.37 -5.45
C LYS A 157 9.32 -14.24 -3.97
N LYS A 158 8.41 -14.62 -3.06
CA LYS A 158 8.56 -14.47 -1.59
C LYS A 158 8.93 -13.04 -1.16
N ILE A 159 8.51 -12.04 -1.93
CA ILE A 159 8.81 -10.63 -1.68
C ILE A 159 7.70 -10.03 -0.81
N ASN A 160 8.08 -9.23 0.18
CA ASN A 160 7.12 -8.52 1.01
C ASN A 160 6.40 -7.43 0.20
N LYS A 161 5.07 -7.55 0.08
CA LYS A 161 4.21 -6.65 -0.70
C LYS A 161 4.36 -5.18 -0.29
N LYS A 162 4.49 -4.91 1.01
CA LYS A 162 4.66 -3.53 1.53
C LYS A 162 5.98 -2.92 1.08
N ILE A 163 7.07 -3.70 1.12
CA ILE A 163 8.39 -3.25 0.68
C ILE A 163 8.36 -2.98 -0.83
N PHE A 164 7.80 -3.89 -1.62
CA PHE A 164 7.69 -3.70 -3.07
C PHE A 164 6.90 -2.43 -3.41
N ARG A 165 5.73 -2.23 -2.79
CA ARG A 165 4.92 -1.03 -3.00
C ARG A 165 5.65 0.26 -2.63
N LYS A 166 6.41 0.24 -1.52
CA LYS A 166 7.26 1.36 -1.12
C LYS A 166 8.33 1.67 -2.18
N ILE A 167 8.93 0.64 -2.76
CA ILE A 167 9.91 0.80 -3.84
C ILE A 167 9.25 1.44 -5.07
N VAL A 168 8.11 0.91 -5.53
CA VAL A 168 7.36 1.49 -6.67
C VAL A 168 7.06 2.96 -6.40
N LYS A 169 6.48 3.28 -5.25
CA LYS A 169 6.10 4.66 -4.90
C LYS A 169 7.29 5.62 -4.87
N ASN A 170 8.43 5.19 -4.36
CA ASN A 170 9.64 6.01 -4.31
C ASN A 170 10.29 6.27 -5.69
N HIS A 171 9.86 5.55 -6.72
CA HIS A 171 10.39 5.71 -8.08
C HIS A 171 9.36 6.29 -9.06
N LEU A 172 8.15 6.61 -8.59
CA LEU A 172 7.11 7.23 -9.43
C LEU A 172 7.58 8.56 -10.01
N ASP A 173 8.23 9.42 -9.23
CA ASP A 173 8.72 10.72 -9.69
C ASP A 173 9.70 10.59 -10.86
N ILE A 174 10.56 9.55 -10.83
CA ILE A 174 11.51 9.30 -11.92
C ILE A 174 10.75 8.87 -13.17
N PHE A 175 9.74 8.02 -13.00
CA PHE A 175 8.90 7.56 -14.10
C PHE A 175 8.05 8.71 -14.68
N GLU A 176 7.48 9.56 -13.82
CA GLU A 176 6.68 10.71 -14.19
C GLU A 176 7.48 11.78 -14.94
N SER A 177 8.72 12.01 -14.53
CA SER A 177 9.60 13.00 -15.18
C SER A 177 10.15 12.55 -16.54
N PHE A 178 10.03 11.25 -16.88
CA PHE A 178 10.56 10.74 -18.13
C PHE A 178 9.63 11.05 -19.30
N ASN A 179 10.21 11.60 -20.37
CA ASN A 179 9.49 11.81 -21.64
C ASN A 179 9.59 10.56 -22.49
N PHE A 180 8.48 9.83 -22.61
CA PHE A 180 8.38 8.73 -23.55
C PHE A 180 8.40 9.25 -24.99
N PRO A 181 9.08 8.57 -25.92
CA PRO A 181 8.95 8.88 -27.33
C PRO A 181 7.48 8.77 -27.75
N GLU A 182 7.11 9.49 -28.79
CA GLU A 182 5.74 9.41 -29.34
C GLU A 182 5.34 7.96 -29.54
N GLU A 183 4.13 7.64 -29.09
CA GLU A 183 3.61 6.28 -29.23
C GLU A 183 3.56 5.93 -30.72
N TRP A 184 4.22 4.84 -31.09
CA TRP A 184 4.29 4.33 -32.46
C TRP A 184 2.95 3.82 -33.00
N ILE A 185 1.92 3.76 -32.15
CA ILE A 185 0.56 3.46 -32.56
C ILE A 185 0.08 4.55 -33.49
N LEU A 186 -0.16 4.18 -34.73
CA LEU A 186 -0.65 5.10 -35.76
C LEU A 186 -1.85 5.87 -35.23
N LYS A 187 -1.83 7.21 -35.33
CA LYS A 187 -2.89 8.12 -34.83
C LYS A 187 -4.30 7.70 -35.26
N LYS A 188 -4.43 7.08 -36.45
CA LYS A 188 -5.70 6.56 -36.99
C LYS A 188 -6.32 5.41 -36.17
N PHE A 189 -5.52 4.66 -35.43
CA PHE A 189 -6.00 3.55 -34.58
C PHE A 189 -6.19 3.97 -33.11
N ARG A 190 -5.66 5.12 -32.71
CA ARG A 190 -5.80 5.65 -31.37
C ARG A 190 -7.21 6.22 -31.19
N LYS A 191 -8.01 5.63 -30.31
CA LYS A 191 -9.29 6.22 -29.92
C LYS A 191 -9.03 7.51 -29.15
N LYS A 192 -9.82 8.57 -29.40
CA LYS A 192 -9.67 9.91 -28.78
C LYS A 192 -9.53 9.88 -27.25
N ASN A 193 -10.07 8.86 -26.59
CA ASN A 193 -10.12 8.74 -25.13
C ASN A 193 -9.13 7.70 -24.55
N TRP A 194 -8.10 7.30 -25.29
CA TRP A 194 -7.07 6.43 -24.75
C TRP A 194 -5.98 7.26 -24.07
N ASN A 195 -5.67 6.90 -22.83
CA ASN A 195 -4.53 7.47 -22.14
C ASN A 195 -3.22 7.12 -22.88
N SER A 196 -2.19 7.94 -22.67
CA SER A 196 -0.85 7.56 -23.12
C SER A 196 -0.37 6.30 -22.40
N PHE A 197 0.64 5.62 -22.94
CA PHE A 197 1.28 4.49 -22.26
C PHE A 197 1.78 4.90 -20.87
N LYS A 198 2.43 6.07 -20.78
CA LYS A 198 2.91 6.64 -19.54
C LYS A 198 1.78 6.84 -18.54
N ASP A 199 0.71 7.54 -18.95
CA ASP A 199 -0.41 7.85 -18.05
C ASP A 199 -1.12 6.57 -17.59
N SER A 200 -1.25 5.59 -18.49
CA SER A 200 -1.84 4.30 -18.15
C SER A 200 -1.07 3.57 -17.07
N LEU A 201 0.27 3.54 -17.15
CA LEU A 201 1.11 2.94 -16.12
C LEU A 201 1.08 3.74 -14.82
N LEU A 202 1.12 5.07 -14.87
CA LEU A 202 1.01 5.92 -13.69
C LEU A 202 -0.30 5.66 -12.94
N HIS A 203 -1.44 5.64 -13.66
CA HIS A 203 -2.74 5.36 -13.05
C HIS A 203 -2.83 3.96 -12.43
N LEU A 204 -2.18 2.96 -13.02
CA LEU A 204 -2.13 1.61 -12.45
C LEU A 204 -1.36 1.55 -11.14
N HIS A 205 -0.23 2.24 -11.07
CA HIS A 205 0.66 2.21 -9.90
C HIS A 205 0.34 3.26 -8.83
N ASN A 206 -0.38 4.32 -9.20
CA ASN A 206 -0.85 5.39 -8.32
C ASN A 206 -2.30 5.79 -8.67
N PRO A 207 -3.27 4.89 -8.43
CA PRO A 207 -4.66 5.13 -8.79
C PRO A 207 -5.30 6.23 -7.93
N ASN A 208 -6.08 7.10 -8.54
CA ASN A 208 -6.78 8.20 -7.87
C ASN A 208 -8.25 7.89 -7.59
N SER A 209 -8.84 6.92 -8.28
CA SER A 209 -10.25 6.54 -8.11
C SER A 209 -10.53 5.09 -8.48
N LEU A 210 -11.61 4.51 -7.92
CA LEU A 210 -12.11 3.18 -8.31
C LEU A 210 -12.72 3.16 -9.72
N CYS A 211 -13.22 4.29 -10.20
CA CYS A 211 -13.83 4.36 -11.55
C CYS A 211 -12.78 4.17 -12.65
N GLU A 212 -11.57 4.66 -12.45
CA GLU A 212 -10.45 4.44 -13.36
C GLU A 212 -10.11 2.96 -13.49
N LEU A 213 -10.26 2.20 -12.40
CA LEU A 213 -10.04 0.76 -12.36
C LEU A 213 -11.03 -0.05 -13.16
N LYS A 214 -12.33 0.24 -13.02
CA LYS A 214 -13.37 -0.43 -13.83
C LYS A 214 -13.17 -0.19 -15.32
N LEU A 215 -12.60 0.95 -15.68
CA LEU A 215 -12.22 1.26 -17.06
C LEU A 215 -10.97 0.49 -17.50
N LEU A 216 -10.01 0.28 -16.60
CA LEU A 216 -8.79 -0.49 -16.87
C LEU A 216 -9.06 -2.00 -16.89
N GLU A 217 -9.86 -2.54 -15.99
CA GLU A 217 -10.30 -3.94 -16.02
C GLU A 217 -11.04 -4.28 -17.31
N ARG A 218 -11.93 -3.39 -17.79
CA ARG A 218 -12.63 -3.57 -19.07
C ARG A 218 -11.73 -3.40 -20.28
N LYS A 219 -10.63 -2.65 -20.17
CA LYS A 219 -9.69 -2.40 -21.26
C LYS A 219 -8.56 -3.42 -21.29
N SER A 220 -8.08 -3.92 -20.14
CA SER A 220 -7.07 -4.97 -20.08
C SER A 220 -7.59 -6.29 -20.68
N SER A 221 -8.89 -6.58 -20.54
CA SER A 221 -9.51 -7.74 -21.23
C SER A 221 -9.62 -7.59 -22.75
N LYS A 222 -9.39 -6.39 -23.29
CA LYS A 222 -9.45 -6.10 -24.74
C LYS A 222 -8.12 -5.73 -25.38
N THR A 223 -7.06 -5.60 -24.60
CA THR A 223 -5.72 -5.20 -25.10
C THR A 223 -4.69 -6.33 -25.05
N CYS A 224 -5.10 -7.55 -24.64
CA CYS A 224 -4.29 -8.76 -24.79
C CYS A 224 -4.80 -9.57 -25.97
N ILE A 225 -4.72 -9.02 -27.19
CA ILE A 225 -4.69 -9.76 -28.45
C ILE A 225 -3.65 -9.06 -29.34
#